data_3387bbfeb1deebb5629ed8c69cf72ebf
#
_entry.id   3387bbfeb1deebb5629ed8c69cf72ebf
#
_cell.length_a   1.000
_cell.length_b   1.000
_cell.length_c   1.000
_cell.angle_alpha   90.00
_cell.angle_beta   90.00
_cell.angle_gamma   90.00
#
_symmetry.space_group_name_H-M   'P 1'
#
loop_
_entity.id
_entity.type
_entity.pdbx_description
1 polymer ?
#
loop_
_entity_poly.entity_id
_entity_poly.type
_entity_poly.pdbx_seq_one_letter_code
_entity_poly.pdbx_strand_id
1 'polypeptide(L)'
;MVSLSKIAECRLFLSELMPHKRIILFERLFKERLYIKQKSIMQTFKEVGEEWNQTLYTTLLKYLGSTHNGSAMEQLSRVATYAMIAKERSEQRTLEALLLGSAGLLELYPDDGYIKMLKLEFSHLAAKYQIKPMSAEAWQLQNIYPNTHPTLRLVQFAASMHREPISLGTAMACSTRKDVHNLFSGCASEYWLERFYLGRDKVEAASRIGSFTGDLIGINVIIPTLIANGLYMEDKTLISRAMVLAREIPSENNRYTKMWQSGNNPISISCVDSQALIQLSRTYCENNLCESCIIHRIDSIR
;
A
#
# COMPACT_ATOMS: atom_id res chain seq x y z
N MET A 1 22.87 14.34 -4.19
CA MET A 1 21.89 14.17 -5.31
C MET A 1 22.58 14.59 -6.59
N VAL A 2 22.52 13.77 -7.63
CA VAL A 2 23.10 14.08 -8.95
C VAL A 2 22.51 15.36 -9.53
N SER A 3 23.31 16.14 -10.28
CA SER A 3 22.86 17.40 -10.90
C SER A 3 21.70 17.18 -11.89
N LEU A 4 20.84 18.19 -12.07
CA LEU A 4 19.75 18.15 -13.02
C LEU A 4 20.23 17.96 -14.47
N SER A 5 21.42 18.52 -14.83
CA SER A 5 22.04 18.31 -16.15
C SER A 5 22.35 16.84 -16.40
N LYS A 6 22.96 16.16 -15.43
CA LYS A 6 23.30 14.75 -15.55
C LYS A 6 22.07 13.84 -15.62
N ILE A 7 20.98 14.20 -14.91
CA ILE A 7 19.70 13.51 -15.05
C ILE A 7 19.10 13.71 -16.45
N ALA A 8 19.24 14.92 -17.02
CA ALA A 8 18.79 15.21 -18.39
C ALA A 8 19.56 14.37 -19.45
N GLU A 9 20.87 14.23 -19.29
CA GLU A 9 21.71 13.37 -20.15
C GLU A 9 21.26 11.90 -20.05
N CYS A 10 21.10 11.36 -18.84
CA CYS A 10 20.64 10.00 -18.64
C CYS A 10 19.21 9.77 -19.19
N ARG A 11 18.33 10.78 -19.08
CA ARG A 11 16.98 10.74 -19.64
C ARG A 11 17.00 10.68 -21.16
N LEU A 12 17.84 11.50 -21.81
CA LEU A 12 18.04 11.48 -23.26
C LEU A 12 18.52 10.10 -23.70
N PHE A 13 19.56 9.58 -23.05
CA PHE A 13 20.09 8.24 -23.30
C PHE A 13 18.98 7.16 -23.20
N LEU A 14 18.16 7.18 -22.15
CA LEU A 14 17.05 6.22 -22.00
C LEU A 14 15.99 6.35 -23.08
N SER A 15 15.74 7.57 -23.59
CA SER A 15 14.77 7.80 -24.67
C SER A 15 15.26 7.28 -26.02
N GLU A 16 16.57 7.32 -26.27
CA GLU A 16 17.24 6.87 -27.50
C GLU A 16 17.59 5.38 -27.47
N LEU A 17 17.55 4.75 -26.28
CA LEU A 17 17.89 3.34 -26.14
C LEU A 17 16.91 2.46 -26.89
N MET A 18 17.44 1.47 -27.64
CA MET A 18 16.61 0.49 -28.35
C MET A 18 15.59 -0.15 -27.39
N PRO A 19 14.32 -0.33 -27.78
CA PRO A 19 13.24 -0.80 -26.90
C PRO A 19 13.58 -2.07 -26.11
N HIS A 20 14.17 -3.08 -26.78
CA HIS A 20 14.54 -4.34 -26.10
C HIS A 20 15.61 -4.14 -25.01
N LYS A 21 16.62 -3.29 -25.24
CA LYS A 21 17.65 -2.98 -24.23
C LYS A 21 17.05 -2.22 -23.04
N ARG A 22 16.13 -1.30 -23.30
CA ARG A 22 15.41 -0.58 -22.25
C ARG A 22 14.56 -1.52 -21.40
N ILE A 23 13.87 -2.48 -22.02
CA ILE A 23 13.10 -3.50 -21.29
C ILE A 23 14.02 -4.31 -20.35
N ILE A 24 15.14 -4.82 -20.85
CA ILE A 24 16.11 -5.58 -20.05
C ILE A 24 16.64 -4.75 -18.87
N LEU A 25 16.98 -3.49 -19.12
CA LEU A 25 17.45 -2.55 -18.09
C LEU A 25 16.40 -2.33 -17.01
N PHE A 26 15.16 -2.05 -17.42
CA PHE A 26 14.06 -1.79 -16.48
C PHE A 26 13.67 -3.03 -15.69
N GLU A 27 13.65 -4.21 -16.31
CA GLU A 27 13.40 -5.46 -15.57
C GLU A 27 14.49 -5.74 -14.52
N ARG A 28 15.74 -5.43 -14.81
CA ARG A 28 16.82 -5.58 -13.83
C ARG A 28 16.65 -4.63 -12.64
N LEU A 29 16.42 -3.34 -12.88
CA LEU A 29 16.17 -2.35 -11.84
C LEU A 29 14.90 -2.67 -11.05
N PHE A 30 13.87 -3.18 -11.71
CA PHE A 30 12.64 -3.62 -11.04
C PHE A 30 12.89 -4.81 -10.11
N LYS A 31 13.68 -5.80 -10.53
CA LYS A 31 14.08 -6.93 -9.67
C LYS A 31 14.86 -6.46 -8.45
N GLU A 32 15.79 -5.51 -8.60
CA GLU A 32 16.50 -4.89 -7.46
C GLU A 32 15.50 -4.22 -6.49
N ARG A 33 14.51 -3.50 -7.02
CA ARG A 33 13.45 -2.85 -6.24
C ARG A 33 12.59 -3.87 -5.49
N LEU A 34 12.17 -4.94 -6.17
CA LEU A 34 11.40 -6.02 -5.56
C LEU A 34 12.18 -6.73 -4.45
N TYR A 35 13.49 -6.93 -4.63
CA TYR A 35 14.33 -7.51 -3.59
C TYR A 35 14.35 -6.68 -2.31
N ILE A 36 14.41 -5.34 -2.43
CA ILE A 36 14.33 -4.45 -1.26
C ILE A 36 12.96 -4.56 -0.58
N LYS A 37 11.88 -4.54 -1.37
CA LYS A 37 10.51 -4.67 -0.84
C LYS A 37 10.28 -6.04 -0.20
N GLN A 38 10.73 -7.11 -0.83
CA GLN A 38 10.62 -8.47 -0.32
C GLN A 38 11.33 -8.63 1.03
N LYS A 39 12.52 -8.03 1.19
CA LYS A 39 13.21 -8.02 2.49
C LYS A 39 12.37 -7.35 3.58
N SER A 40 11.71 -6.23 3.27
CA SER A 40 10.82 -5.55 4.22
C SER A 40 9.61 -6.41 4.59
N ILE A 41 9.00 -7.11 3.62
CA ILE A 41 7.91 -8.06 3.88
C ILE A 41 8.38 -9.20 4.79
N MET A 42 9.54 -9.79 4.50
CA MET A 42 10.09 -10.89 5.31
C MET A 42 10.48 -10.44 6.73
N GLN A 43 10.90 -9.18 6.89
CA GLN A 43 11.11 -8.62 8.21
C GLN A 43 9.78 -8.53 8.98
N THR A 44 8.74 -7.97 8.38
CA THR A 44 7.39 -7.95 8.98
C THR A 44 6.89 -9.36 9.30
N PHE A 45 7.09 -10.33 8.39
CA PHE A 45 6.70 -11.72 8.59
C PHE A 45 7.29 -12.31 9.89
N LYS A 46 8.59 -12.11 10.11
CA LYS A 46 9.26 -12.53 11.35
C LYS A 46 8.72 -11.83 12.60
N GLU A 47 8.49 -10.50 12.49
CA GLU A 47 8.01 -9.68 13.60
C GLU A 47 6.59 -10.03 14.06
N VAL A 48 5.75 -10.55 13.16
CA VAL A 48 4.36 -10.93 13.46
C VAL A 48 4.18 -12.44 13.70
N GLY A 49 5.26 -13.17 13.97
CA GLY A 49 5.22 -14.59 14.33
C GLY A 49 5.04 -15.53 13.15
N GLU A 50 5.56 -15.15 11.98
CA GLU A 50 5.59 -15.96 10.75
C GLU A 50 4.20 -16.33 10.22
N GLU A 51 3.20 -15.44 10.43
CA GLU A 51 1.84 -15.60 9.95
C GLU A 51 1.59 -14.70 8.74
N TRP A 52 1.30 -15.28 7.58
CA TRP A 52 1.19 -14.57 6.30
C TRP A 52 -0.01 -13.64 6.20
N ASN A 53 -1.16 -14.00 6.77
CA ASN A 53 -2.32 -13.10 6.73
C ASN A 53 -2.09 -11.87 7.62
N GLN A 54 -1.46 -12.06 8.79
CA GLN A 54 -1.06 -10.94 9.64
C GLN A 54 -0.01 -10.07 8.96
N THR A 55 0.94 -10.67 8.24
CA THR A 55 1.96 -9.96 7.47
C THR A 55 1.35 -9.09 6.38
N LEU A 56 0.45 -9.65 5.57
CA LEU A 56 -0.27 -8.91 4.54
C LEU A 56 -1.09 -7.78 5.14
N TYR A 57 -1.83 -8.05 6.20
CA TYR A 57 -2.66 -7.08 6.92
C TYR A 57 -1.81 -5.92 7.49
N THR A 58 -0.72 -6.25 8.19
CA THR A 58 0.19 -5.25 8.76
C THR A 58 0.80 -4.37 7.67
N THR A 59 1.27 -4.97 6.58
CA THR A 59 1.85 -4.25 5.45
C THR A 59 0.80 -3.36 4.76
N LEU A 60 -0.43 -3.87 4.61
CA LEU A 60 -1.54 -3.14 4.00
C LEU A 60 -1.93 -1.93 4.85
N LEU A 61 -2.14 -2.10 6.16
CA LEU A 61 -2.47 -0.99 7.04
C LEU A 61 -1.36 0.06 7.06
N LYS A 62 -0.10 -0.36 7.21
CA LYS A 62 1.06 0.54 7.13
C LYS A 62 1.04 1.38 5.85
N TYR A 63 0.73 0.76 4.71
CA TYR A 63 0.64 1.45 3.43
C TYR A 63 -0.54 2.42 3.39
N LEU A 64 -1.72 2.04 3.88
CA LEU A 64 -2.91 2.90 3.96
C LEU A 64 -2.70 4.12 4.85
N GLY A 65 -1.84 4.03 5.87
CA GLY A 65 -1.43 5.15 6.71
C GLY A 65 -0.54 6.19 6.01
N SER A 66 -0.06 5.87 4.81
CA SER A 66 0.83 6.72 4.02
C SER A 66 2.10 7.15 4.78
N THR A 67 2.68 8.29 4.40
CA THR A 67 3.89 8.84 5.05
C THR A 67 3.65 9.36 6.47
N HIS A 68 2.42 9.73 6.81
CA HIS A 68 2.10 10.39 8.08
C HIS A 68 1.69 9.40 9.17
N ASN A 69 0.86 8.42 8.82
CA ASN A 69 0.26 7.49 9.77
C ASN A 69 0.69 6.03 9.58
N GLY A 70 1.70 5.76 8.75
CA GLY A 70 2.15 4.39 8.48
C GLY A 70 2.57 3.63 9.74
N SER A 71 3.31 4.28 10.65
CA SER A 71 3.74 3.68 11.92
C SER A 71 2.57 3.43 12.87
N ALA A 72 1.62 4.38 12.98
CA ALA A 72 0.42 4.21 13.79
C ALA A 72 -0.47 3.08 13.26
N MET A 73 -0.65 2.98 11.95
CA MET A 73 -1.38 1.88 11.31
C MET A 73 -0.70 0.52 11.52
N GLU A 74 0.63 0.48 11.46
CA GLU A 74 1.40 -0.73 11.76
C GLU A 74 1.21 -1.16 13.22
N GLN A 75 1.24 -0.21 14.16
CA GLN A 75 0.95 -0.46 15.57
C GLN A 75 -0.48 -0.97 15.76
N LEU A 76 -1.46 -0.35 15.09
CA LEU A 76 -2.86 -0.78 15.13
C LEU A 76 -3.03 -2.23 14.69
N SER A 77 -2.30 -2.67 13.68
CA SER A 77 -2.38 -4.06 13.19
C SER A 77 -1.98 -5.11 14.23
N ARG A 78 -1.21 -4.70 15.24
CA ARG A 78 -0.80 -5.56 16.37
C ARG A 78 -1.80 -5.51 17.53
N VAL A 79 -2.56 -4.42 17.67
CA VAL A 79 -3.62 -4.25 18.68
C VAL A 79 -4.91 -4.92 18.23
N ALA A 80 -5.37 -4.62 17.01
CA ALA A 80 -6.49 -5.29 16.33
C ALA A 80 -5.91 -6.26 15.30
N THR A 81 -5.65 -7.51 15.68
CA THR A 81 -4.97 -8.48 14.82
C THR A 81 -5.84 -8.96 13.66
N TYR A 82 -5.20 -9.50 12.62
CA TYR A 82 -5.93 -10.09 11.50
C TYR A 82 -6.94 -11.16 11.95
N ALA A 83 -6.60 -11.98 12.92
CA ALA A 83 -7.49 -13.02 13.45
C ALA A 83 -8.77 -12.43 14.04
N MET A 84 -8.68 -11.30 14.77
CA MET A 84 -9.86 -10.58 15.29
C MET A 84 -10.70 -10.03 14.13
N ILE A 85 -10.07 -9.34 13.18
CA ILE A 85 -10.74 -8.76 12.00
C ILE A 85 -11.45 -9.84 11.17
N ALA A 86 -10.79 -10.97 10.92
CA ALA A 86 -11.37 -12.08 10.16
C ALA A 86 -12.55 -12.73 10.88
N LYS A 87 -12.51 -12.80 12.22
CA LYS A 87 -13.58 -13.37 13.03
C LYS A 87 -14.81 -12.47 13.12
N GLU A 88 -14.63 -11.16 13.20
CA GLU A 88 -15.72 -10.19 13.39
C GLU A 88 -16.26 -9.61 12.06
N ARG A 89 -15.82 -10.12 10.92
CA ARG A 89 -16.12 -9.53 9.61
C ARG A 89 -17.59 -9.68 9.14
N SER A 90 -18.42 -10.43 9.84
CA SER A 90 -19.84 -10.63 9.48
C SER A 90 -20.64 -9.32 9.46
N GLU A 91 -20.26 -8.37 10.28
CA GLU A 91 -20.93 -7.07 10.41
C GLU A 91 -19.93 -5.94 10.20
N GLN A 92 -20.18 -5.08 9.20
CA GLN A 92 -19.28 -3.96 8.86
C GLN A 92 -19.10 -3.00 10.04
N ARG A 93 -20.18 -2.68 10.78
CA ARG A 93 -20.13 -1.80 11.93
C ARG A 93 -19.25 -2.36 13.05
N THR A 94 -19.27 -3.66 13.26
CA THR A 94 -18.39 -4.34 14.25
C THR A 94 -16.92 -4.17 13.87
N LEU A 95 -16.57 -4.26 12.58
CA LEU A 95 -15.21 -3.98 12.11
C LEU A 95 -14.83 -2.50 12.27
N GLU A 96 -15.74 -1.58 11.98
CA GLU A 96 -15.52 -0.15 12.19
C GLU A 96 -15.27 0.17 13.67
N ALA A 97 -16.09 -0.41 14.57
CA ALA A 97 -15.92 -0.28 16.03
C ALA A 97 -14.58 -0.87 16.49
N LEU A 98 -14.23 -2.07 16.02
CA LEU A 98 -12.97 -2.74 16.37
C LEU A 98 -11.76 -1.90 15.95
N LEU A 99 -11.72 -1.42 14.72
CA LEU A 99 -10.58 -0.67 14.18
C LEU A 99 -10.48 0.72 14.81
N LEU A 100 -11.57 1.50 14.81
CA LEU A 100 -11.56 2.87 15.33
C LEU A 100 -11.39 2.91 16.85
N GLY A 101 -11.99 1.94 17.57
CA GLY A 101 -11.84 1.82 19.01
C GLY A 101 -10.42 1.40 19.41
N SER A 102 -9.86 0.37 18.77
CA SER A 102 -8.48 -0.06 18.99
C SER A 102 -7.46 1.04 18.66
N ALA A 103 -7.78 1.87 17.67
CA ALA A 103 -6.97 3.04 17.31
C ALA A 103 -7.04 4.19 18.33
N GLY A 104 -7.97 4.14 19.31
CA GLY A 104 -8.20 5.23 20.26
C GLY A 104 -8.87 6.46 19.65
N LEU A 105 -9.43 6.34 18.43
CA LEU A 105 -9.99 7.46 17.70
C LEU A 105 -11.44 7.79 18.08
N LEU A 106 -12.18 6.87 18.70
CA LEU A 106 -13.58 7.08 19.08
C LEU A 106 -13.73 8.15 20.18
N GLU A 107 -12.73 8.31 21.06
CA GLU A 107 -12.79 9.23 22.19
C GLU A 107 -12.46 10.69 21.83
N LEU A 108 -11.98 10.94 20.62
CA LEU A 108 -11.55 12.27 20.18
C LEU A 108 -12.70 13.20 19.81
N TYR A 109 -13.90 12.67 19.62
CA TYR A 109 -15.02 13.41 19.05
C TYR A 109 -16.26 13.36 19.93
N PRO A 110 -17.09 14.44 19.90
CA PRO A 110 -18.36 14.46 20.60
C PRO A 110 -19.25 13.30 20.15
N ASP A 111 -20.00 12.77 21.11
CA ASP A 111 -20.91 11.67 20.86
C ASP A 111 -22.10 12.08 20.01
N ASP A 112 -22.20 11.60 18.81
CA ASP A 112 -23.45 11.47 18.06
C ASP A 112 -24.03 10.05 18.21
N GLY A 113 -25.18 9.79 17.61
CA GLY A 113 -25.84 8.49 17.70
C GLY A 113 -24.98 7.34 17.13
N TYR A 114 -24.19 7.61 16.08
CA TYR A 114 -23.33 6.61 15.46
C TYR A 114 -22.07 6.34 16.29
N ILE A 115 -21.42 7.38 16.77
CA ILE A 115 -20.25 7.26 17.64
C ILE A 115 -20.60 6.50 18.94
N LYS A 116 -21.77 6.78 19.55
CA LYS A 116 -22.25 6.04 20.72
C LYS A 116 -22.42 4.55 20.45
N MET A 117 -22.99 4.20 19.28
CA MET A 117 -23.11 2.79 18.90
C MET A 117 -21.75 2.12 18.71
N LEU A 118 -20.79 2.79 18.06
CA LEU A 118 -19.43 2.25 17.90
C LEU A 118 -18.72 2.09 19.25
N LYS A 119 -18.86 3.04 20.19
CA LYS A 119 -18.27 2.94 21.54
C LYS A 119 -18.84 1.77 22.32
N LEU A 120 -20.17 1.57 22.28
CA LEU A 120 -20.82 0.43 22.92
C LEU A 120 -20.33 -0.90 22.33
N GLU A 121 -20.34 -1.03 21.03
CA GLU A 121 -19.84 -2.21 20.31
C GLU A 121 -18.37 -2.49 20.66
N PHE A 122 -17.54 -1.44 20.63
CA PHE A 122 -16.12 -1.57 20.97
C PHE A 122 -15.92 -1.98 22.43
N SER A 123 -16.75 -1.54 23.38
CA SER A 123 -16.63 -1.95 24.77
C SER A 123 -16.76 -3.46 24.96
N HIS A 124 -17.68 -4.09 24.21
CA HIS A 124 -17.85 -5.54 24.18
C HIS A 124 -16.65 -6.24 23.55
N LEU A 125 -16.15 -5.70 22.41
CA LEU A 125 -14.99 -6.26 21.73
C LEU A 125 -13.72 -6.12 22.56
N ALA A 126 -13.54 -4.99 23.23
CA ALA A 126 -12.39 -4.74 24.11
C ALA A 126 -12.38 -5.72 25.30
N ALA A 127 -13.54 -5.99 25.89
CA ALA A 127 -13.68 -7.00 26.95
C ALA A 127 -13.40 -8.42 26.40
N LYS A 128 -13.98 -8.77 25.24
CA LYS A 128 -13.83 -10.09 24.59
C LYS A 128 -12.37 -10.43 24.26
N TYR A 129 -11.63 -9.46 23.73
CA TYR A 129 -10.26 -9.65 23.26
C TYR A 129 -9.20 -9.05 24.18
N GLN A 130 -9.59 -8.47 25.32
CA GLN A 130 -8.70 -7.78 26.26
C GLN A 130 -7.88 -6.68 25.58
N ILE A 131 -8.52 -5.92 24.69
CA ILE A 131 -7.87 -4.87 23.92
C ILE A 131 -7.58 -3.66 24.81
N LYS A 132 -6.33 -3.19 24.75
CA LYS A 132 -5.94 -1.88 25.27
C LYS A 132 -5.81 -0.94 24.07
N PRO A 133 -6.68 0.08 23.95
CA PRO A 133 -6.62 1.01 22.83
C PRO A 133 -5.27 1.73 22.74
N MET A 134 -4.90 2.12 21.53
CA MET A 134 -3.75 3.00 21.30
C MET A 134 -4.03 4.40 21.86
N SER A 135 -2.96 5.15 22.18
CA SER A 135 -3.09 6.59 22.41
C SER A 135 -3.45 7.31 21.12
N ALA A 136 -4.39 8.24 21.21
CA ALA A 136 -4.72 9.13 20.08
C ALA A 136 -3.55 9.99 19.59
N GLU A 137 -2.56 10.24 20.45
CA GLU A 137 -1.33 10.98 20.13
C GLU A 137 -0.45 10.28 19.11
N ALA A 138 -0.62 8.96 18.89
CA ALA A 138 0.07 8.22 17.85
C ALA A 138 -0.31 8.67 16.42
N TRP A 139 -1.41 9.39 16.27
CA TRP A 139 -1.99 9.75 14.99
C TRP A 139 -1.72 11.20 14.62
N GLN A 140 -1.24 11.42 13.42
CA GLN A 140 -1.28 12.74 12.79
C GLN A 140 -2.65 12.93 12.13
N LEU A 141 -3.48 13.83 12.67
CA LEU A 141 -4.86 14.07 12.20
C LEU A 141 -5.02 15.43 11.52
N GLN A 142 -4.04 16.33 11.66
CA GLN A 142 -4.06 17.67 11.09
C GLN A 142 -3.17 17.76 9.86
N ASN A 143 -3.52 18.66 8.94
CA ASN A 143 -2.78 18.91 7.70
C ASN A 143 -2.62 17.67 6.80
N ILE A 144 -3.66 16.81 6.81
CA ILE A 144 -3.75 15.60 5.99
C ILE A 144 -4.82 15.81 4.93
N TYR A 145 -4.52 15.35 3.72
CA TYR A 145 -5.51 15.34 2.63
C TYR A 145 -6.71 14.44 3.01
N PRO A 146 -7.97 14.90 2.85
CA PRO A 146 -9.16 14.19 3.33
C PRO A 146 -9.21 12.70 2.98
N ASN A 147 -8.93 12.36 1.73
CA ASN A 147 -8.96 10.97 1.26
C ASN A 147 -7.84 10.08 1.84
N THR A 148 -6.87 10.64 2.57
CA THR A 148 -5.81 9.89 3.27
C THR A 148 -5.95 9.95 4.78
N HIS A 149 -7.06 10.54 5.28
CA HIS A 149 -7.33 10.59 6.70
C HIS A 149 -7.45 9.17 7.29
N PRO A 150 -6.79 8.88 8.42
CA PRO A 150 -6.74 7.52 8.96
C PRO A 150 -8.11 6.94 9.27
N THR A 151 -9.03 7.72 9.81
CA THR A 151 -10.42 7.28 10.07
C THR A 151 -11.10 6.79 8.81
N LEU A 152 -11.04 7.56 7.72
CA LEU A 152 -11.64 7.17 6.45
C LEU A 152 -10.97 5.91 5.88
N ARG A 153 -9.66 5.81 5.95
CA ARG A 153 -8.93 4.62 5.48
C ARG A 153 -9.30 3.35 6.25
N LEU A 154 -9.47 3.47 7.56
CA LEU A 154 -9.87 2.34 8.41
C LEU A 154 -11.29 1.83 8.08
N VAL A 155 -12.25 2.73 7.87
CA VAL A 155 -13.62 2.32 7.54
C VAL A 155 -13.75 1.81 6.10
N GLN A 156 -12.99 2.34 5.15
CA GLN A 156 -12.89 1.80 3.79
C GLN A 156 -12.28 0.39 3.78
N PHE A 157 -11.28 0.16 4.62
CA PHE A 157 -10.70 -1.17 4.84
C PHE A 157 -11.72 -2.11 5.51
N ALA A 158 -12.42 -1.67 6.56
CA ALA A 158 -13.48 -2.44 7.22
C ALA A 158 -14.56 -2.88 6.22
N ALA A 159 -15.03 -1.96 5.38
CA ALA A 159 -16.00 -2.25 4.34
C ALA A 159 -15.50 -3.30 3.33
N SER A 160 -14.23 -3.23 2.96
CA SER A 160 -13.61 -4.19 2.04
C SER A 160 -13.50 -5.57 2.67
N MET A 161 -13.05 -5.65 3.93
CA MET A 161 -12.95 -6.90 4.71
C MET A 161 -14.32 -7.54 4.98
N HIS A 162 -15.36 -6.73 5.22
CA HIS A 162 -16.73 -7.22 5.38
C HIS A 162 -17.24 -7.87 4.10
N ARG A 163 -17.04 -7.21 2.95
CA ARG A 163 -17.48 -7.72 1.65
C ARG A 163 -16.78 -9.01 1.27
N GLU A 164 -15.47 -9.05 1.39
CA GLU A 164 -14.63 -10.20 1.04
C GLU A 164 -13.36 -10.19 1.90
N PRO A 165 -12.93 -11.32 2.48
CA PRO A 165 -11.72 -11.32 3.29
C PRO A 165 -10.49 -11.01 2.44
N ILE A 166 -9.74 -9.98 2.86
CA ILE A 166 -8.43 -9.69 2.28
C ILE A 166 -7.41 -10.57 3.01
N SER A 167 -7.09 -11.70 2.42
CA SER A 167 -6.18 -12.72 2.94
C SER A 167 -5.04 -13.01 1.96
N LEU A 168 -4.03 -13.75 2.39
CA LEU A 168 -3.00 -14.25 1.46
C LEU A 168 -3.65 -15.05 0.32
N GLY A 169 -4.64 -15.90 0.63
CA GLY A 169 -5.32 -16.72 -0.38
C GLY A 169 -6.03 -15.86 -1.45
N THR A 170 -6.79 -14.83 -1.04
CA THR A 170 -7.44 -13.92 -2.00
C THR A 170 -6.43 -13.06 -2.75
N ALA A 171 -5.33 -12.64 -2.13
CA ALA A 171 -4.23 -11.95 -2.80
C ALA A 171 -3.55 -12.85 -3.84
N MET A 172 -3.30 -14.12 -3.51
CA MET A 172 -2.74 -15.12 -4.44
C MET A 172 -3.67 -15.41 -5.62
N ALA A 173 -4.98 -15.26 -5.46
CA ALA A 173 -5.95 -15.43 -6.54
C ALA A 173 -5.93 -14.27 -7.55
N CYS A 174 -5.39 -13.09 -7.19
CA CYS A 174 -5.30 -11.96 -8.11
C CYS A 174 -4.40 -12.29 -9.30
N SER A 175 -4.94 -12.15 -10.51
CA SER A 175 -4.22 -12.35 -11.76
C SER A 175 -4.21 -11.09 -12.62
N THR A 176 -5.15 -10.18 -12.40
CA THR A 176 -5.34 -8.95 -13.14
C THR A 176 -5.38 -7.72 -12.22
N ARG A 177 -5.15 -6.54 -12.79
CA ARG A 177 -5.37 -5.25 -12.09
C ARG A 177 -6.78 -5.15 -11.52
N LYS A 178 -7.80 -5.66 -12.25
CA LYS A 178 -9.19 -5.64 -11.81
C LYS A 178 -9.40 -6.48 -10.56
N ASP A 179 -8.73 -7.64 -10.44
CA ASP A 179 -8.83 -8.48 -9.25
C ASP A 179 -8.29 -7.75 -8.02
N VAL A 180 -7.15 -7.05 -8.15
CA VAL A 180 -6.61 -6.21 -7.07
C VAL A 180 -7.62 -5.13 -6.66
N HIS A 181 -8.23 -4.43 -7.60
CA HIS A 181 -9.24 -3.40 -7.29
C HIS A 181 -10.48 -4.00 -6.61
N ASN A 182 -10.88 -5.21 -7.02
CA ASN A 182 -12.03 -5.90 -6.44
C ASN A 182 -11.84 -6.20 -4.94
N LEU A 183 -10.61 -6.51 -4.48
CA LEU A 183 -10.33 -6.71 -3.06
C LEU A 183 -10.70 -5.46 -2.22
N PHE A 184 -10.62 -4.27 -2.81
CA PHE A 184 -10.83 -2.99 -2.12
C PHE A 184 -12.12 -2.27 -2.56
N SER A 185 -13.10 -2.99 -3.12
CA SER A 185 -14.33 -2.39 -3.65
C SER A 185 -15.46 -2.25 -2.61
N GLY A 186 -15.21 -2.59 -1.34
CA GLY A 186 -16.15 -2.38 -0.25
C GLY A 186 -16.55 -0.91 -0.12
N CYS A 187 -17.84 -0.65 0.17
CA CYS A 187 -18.40 0.67 0.35
C CYS A 187 -18.54 0.95 1.85
N ALA A 188 -17.94 2.03 2.33
CA ALA A 188 -18.10 2.49 3.69
C ALA A 188 -19.60 2.70 4.01
N SER A 189 -19.98 2.57 5.29
CA SER A 189 -21.36 2.73 5.73
C SER A 189 -21.89 4.15 5.43
N GLU A 190 -23.22 4.30 5.43
CA GLU A 190 -23.92 5.55 5.05
C GLU A 190 -23.38 6.78 5.80
N TYR A 191 -23.03 6.62 7.07
CA TYR A 191 -22.44 7.69 7.87
C TYR A 191 -21.21 8.33 7.22
N TRP A 192 -20.39 7.55 6.51
CA TRP A 192 -19.12 7.96 5.91
C TRP A 192 -19.23 8.51 4.47
N LEU A 193 -20.40 8.45 3.87
CA LEU A 193 -20.60 9.00 2.52
C LEU A 193 -20.41 10.52 2.48
N GLU A 194 -20.68 11.18 3.61
CA GLU A 194 -20.59 12.61 3.77
C GLU A 194 -19.57 13.04 4.85
N ARG A 195 -18.66 12.17 5.23
CA ARG A 195 -17.66 12.42 6.29
C ARG A 195 -16.36 11.69 6.01
N PHE A 196 -15.24 12.32 6.32
CA PHE A 196 -13.93 11.67 6.28
C PHE A 196 -13.30 11.51 7.68
N TYR A 197 -13.95 12.04 8.71
CA TYR A 197 -13.66 11.76 10.11
C TYR A 197 -14.91 11.98 11.00
N LEU A 198 -14.85 11.43 12.20
CA LEU A 198 -15.96 11.43 13.15
C LEU A 198 -16.36 12.84 13.58
N GLY A 199 -17.65 13.05 13.84
CA GLY A 199 -18.19 14.26 14.50
C GLY A 199 -18.12 15.56 13.69
N ARG A 200 -17.74 15.54 12.40
CA ARG A 200 -17.70 16.74 11.56
C ARG A 200 -18.93 16.92 10.70
N ASP A 201 -19.11 18.19 10.29
CA ASP A 201 -20.10 18.58 9.30
C ASP A 201 -19.98 17.77 8.02
N LYS A 202 -21.09 17.60 7.34
CA LYS A 202 -21.19 16.84 6.11
C LYS A 202 -20.28 17.41 5.03
N VAL A 203 -19.34 16.61 4.56
CA VAL A 203 -18.45 16.90 3.45
C VAL A 203 -18.41 15.67 2.57
N GLU A 204 -18.58 15.84 1.25
CA GLU A 204 -18.48 14.73 0.31
C GLU A 204 -17.15 13.98 0.50
N ALA A 205 -17.25 12.68 0.78
CA ALA A 205 -16.12 11.81 1.03
C ALA A 205 -16.15 10.60 0.10
N ALA A 206 -14.98 10.06 -0.21
CA ALA A 206 -14.86 8.85 -1.02
C ALA A 206 -15.32 7.64 -0.20
N SER A 207 -16.45 7.04 -0.56
CA SER A 207 -16.99 5.86 0.12
C SER A 207 -16.15 4.58 -0.05
N ARG A 208 -15.22 4.58 -1.02
CA ARG A 208 -14.39 3.41 -1.40
C ARG A 208 -12.94 3.82 -1.58
N ILE A 209 -12.06 2.82 -1.51
CA ILE A 209 -10.69 2.97 -1.98
C ILE A 209 -10.72 3.16 -3.50
N GLY A 210 -10.25 4.33 -3.96
CA GLY A 210 -10.22 4.66 -5.39
C GLY A 210 -9.20 3.82 -6.17
N SER A 211 -9.40 3.74 -7.51
CA SER A 211 -8.54 2.95 -8.41
C SER A 211 -7.06 3.31 -8.30
N PHE A 212 -6.73 4.59 -8.19
CA PHE A 212 -5.35 5.05 -8.00
C PHE A 212 -4.73 4.45 -6.73
N THR A 213 -5.44 4.46 -5.60
CA THR A 213 -4.96 3.84 -4.35
C THR A 213 -4.88 2.32 -4.49
N GLY A 214 -5.83 1.69 -5.20
CA GLY A 214 -5.82 0.26 -5.52
C GLY A 214 -4.57 -0.14 -6.32
N ASP A 215 -4.20 0.63 -7.35
CA ASP A 215 -2.96 0.42 -8.11
C ASP A 215 -1.73 0.50 -7.21
N LEU A 216 -1.66 1.52 -6.37
CA LEU A 216 -0.54 1.68 -5.44
C LEU A 216 -0.46 0.55 -4.40
N ILE A 217 -1.59 0.02 -3.92
CA ILE A 217 -1.62 -1.16 -3.05
C ILE A 217 -1.12 -2.38 -3.84
N GLY A 218 -1.56 -2.57 -5.07
CA GLY A 218 -1.04 -3.63 -5.96
C GLY A 218 0.48 -3.61 -6.05
N ILE A 219 1.05 -2.43 -6.36
CA ILE A 219 2.48 -2.21 -6.55
C ILE A 219 3.29 -2.36 -5.25
N ASN A 220 2.77 -1.89 -4.13
CA ASN A 220 3.56 -1.72 -2.91
C ASN A 220 3.27 -2.77 -1.84
N VAL A 221 2.13 -3.49 -1.95
CA VAL A 221 1.71 -4.50 -0.98
C VAL A 221 1.52 -5.86 -1.64
N ILE A 222 0.57 -5.98 -2.58
CA ILE A 222 0.18 -7.29 -3.13
C ILE A 222 1.35 -7.95 -3.87
N ILE A 223 1.90 -7.33 -4.91
CA ILE A 223 3.00 -7.90 -5.70
C ILE A 223 4.21 -8.25 -4.83
N PRO A 224 4.73 -7.36 -3.95
CA PRO A 224 5.84 -7.71 -3.09
C PRO A 224 5.55 -8.87 -2.12
N THR A 225 4.32 -8.97 -1.60
CA THR A 225 3.91 -10.07 -0.72
C THR A 225 3.86 -11.38 -1.48
N LEU A 226 3.31 -11.40 -2.70
CA LEU A 226 3.29 -12.60 -3.55
C LEU A 226 4.70 -13.06 -3.91
N ILE A 227 5.61 -12.13 -4.24
CA ILE A 227 7.02 -12.45 -4.50
C ILE A 227 7.69 -13.00 -3.24
N ALA A 228 7.48 -12.37 -2.08
CA ALA A 228 8.08 -12.82 -0.82
C ALA A 228 7.58 -14.22 -0.43
N ASN A 229 6.28 -14.46 -0.55
CA ASN A 229 5.69 -15.76 -0.28
C ASN A 229 6.15 -16.82 -1.30
N GLY A 230 6.16 -16.48 -2.60
CA GLY A 230 6.64 -17.38 -3.64
C GLY A 230 8.11 -17.78 -3.47
N LEU A 231 8.97 -16.86 -3.03
CA LEU A 231 10.38 -17.17 -2.70
C LEU A 231 10.49 -18.03 -1.44
N TYR A 232 9.68 -17.76 -0.42
CA TYR A 232 9.67 -18.52 0.82
C TYR A 232 9.17 -19.97 0.61
N MET A 233 8.16 -20.15 -0.23
CA MET A 233 7.56 -21.46 -0.56
C MET A 233 8.19 -22.13 -1.79
N GLU A 234 9.20 -21.52 -2.40
CA GLU A 234 9.84 -21.97 -3.65
C GLU A 234 8.85 -22.13 -4.84
N ASP A 235 7.74 -21.37 -4.80
CA ASP A 235 6.71 -21.35 -5.86
C ASP A 235 7.04 -20.41 -6.99
N LYS A 236 7.70 -20.94 -8.03
CA LYS A 236 8.05 -20.18 -9.24
C LYS A 236 6.82 -19.71 -10.02
N THR A 237 5.70 -20.43 -9.95
CA THR A 237 4.46 -20.10 -10.64
C THR A 237 3.85 -18.84 -10.04
N LEU A 238 3.79 -18.74 -8.72
CA LEU A 238 3.33 -17.55 -8.01
C LEU A 238 4.20 -16.33 -8.32
N ILE A 239 5.53 -16.49 -8.33
CA ILE A 239 6.47 -15.42 -8.70
C ILE A 239 6.19 -14.94 -10.14
N SER A 240 6.02 -15.87 -11.09
CA SER A 240 5.74 -15.53 -12.48
C SER A 240 4.41 -14.77 -12.63
N ARG A 241 3.36 -15.19 -11.93
CA ARG A 241 2.05 -14.49 -11.92
C ARG A 241 2.16 -13.09 -11.33
N ALA A 242 2.88 -12.91 -10.24
CA ALA A 242 3.13 -11.59 -9.64
C ALA A 242 3.86 -10.65 -10.63
N MET A 243 4.79 -11.18 -11.43
CA MET A 243 5.49 -10.41 -12.47
C MET A 243 4.57 -10.03 -13.64
N VAL A 244 3.64 -10.91 -14.03
CA VAL A 244 2.60 -10.59 -15.03
C VAL A 244 1.68 -9.50 -14.52
N LEU A 245 1.18 -9.63 -13.30
CA LEU A 245 0.33 -8.62 -12.65
C LEU A 245 1.02 -7.23 -12.60
N ALA A 246 2.33 -7.19 -12.33
CA ALA A 246 3.09 -5.95 -12.33
C ALA A 246 3.11 -5.23 -13.69
N ARG A 247 3.00 -5.96 -14.81
CA ARG A 247 2.93 -5.35 -16.14
C ARG A 247 1.55 -4.81 -16.49
N GLU A 248 0.48 -5.32 -15.87
CA GLU A 248 -0.89 -4.85 -16.09
C GLU A 248 -1.19 -3.54 -15.33
N ILE A 249 -0.51 -3.29 -14.21
CA ILE A 249 -0.72 -2.08 -13.45
C ILE A 249 -0.01 -0.91 -14.13
N PRO A 250 -0.68 0.24 -14.33
CA PRO A 250 -0.07 1.39 -14.97
C PRO A 250 1.06 2.00 -14.14
N SER A 251 1.88 2.78 -14.81
CA SER A 251 2.98 3.54 -14.21
C SER A 251 2.50 4.44 -13.08
N GLU A 252 3.25 4.48 -11.98
CA GLU A 252 3.05 5.48 -10.94
C GLU A 252 3.36 6.89 -11.45
N ASN A 253 2.54 7.86 -11.03
CA ASN A 253 2.80 9.27 -11.27
C ASN A 253 3.24 9.95 -9.98
N ASN A 254 4.54 10.07 -9.78
CA ASN A 254 5.13 10.69 -8.60
C ASN A 254 6.36 11.55 -8.97
N ARG A 255 7.01 12.20 -7.98
CA ARG A 255 8.16 13.07 -8.23
C ARG A 255 9.30 12.38 -8.97
N TYR A 256 9.54 11.09 -8.71
CA TYR A 256 10.61 10.32 -9.33
C TYR A 256 10.30 10.01 -10.79
N THR A 257 9.10 9.54 -11.09
CA THR A 257 8.72 9.24 -12.47
C THR A 257 8.65 10.50 -13.33
N LYS A 258 8.13 11.62 -12.76
CA LYS A 258 8.10 12.92 -13.45
C LYS A 258 9.49 13.42 -13.84
N MET A 259 10.49 13.18 -13.03
CA MET A 259 11.89 13.57 -13.30
C MET A 259 12.44 12.94 -14.59
N TRP A 260 11.93 11.76 -14.95
CA TRP A 260 12.36 11.00 -16.14
C TRP A 260 11.46 11.23 -17.36
N GLN A 261 10.35 11.96 -17.24
CA GLN A 261 9.49 12.28 -18.38
C GLN A 261 10.14 13.37 -19.24
N SER A 262 10.08 13.20 -20.57
CA SER A 262 10.53 14.20 -21.55
C SER A 262 9.56 14.21 -22.73
N GLY A 263 8.97 15.38 -23.01
CA GLY A 263 8.06 15.54 -24.14
C GLY A 263 6.84 14.62 -24.11
N ASN A 264 6.33 14.27 -25.29
CA ASN A 264 5.09 13.50 -25.45
C ASN A 264 5.32 11.96 -25.43
N ASN A 265 6.57 11.49 -25.35
CA ASN A 265 6.87 10.06 -25.32
C ASN A 265 7.08 9.58 -23.86
N PRO A 266 6.14 8.84 -23.27
CA PRO A 266 6.32 8.32 -21.94
C PRO A 266 7.41 7.22 -21.95
N ILE A 267 8.45 7.41 -21.13
CA ILE A 267 9.49 6.38 -20.90
C ILE A 267 8.91 5.25 -20.01
N SER A 268 7.87 5.54 -19.27
CA SER A 268 7.26 4.64 -18.28
C SER A 268 5.77 4.44 -18.59
N ILE A 269 5.38 3.20 -18.85
CA ILE A 269 4.01 2.80 -19.21
C ILE A 269 3.42 1.93 -18.10
N SER A 270 4.20 1.02 -17.53
CA SER A 270 3.78 0.04 -16.54
C SER A 270 4.38 0.29 -15.15
N CYS A 271 3.86 -0.42 -14.16
CA CYS A 271 4.46 -0.49 -12.83
C CYS A 271 5.94 -0.90 -12.88
N VAL A 272 6.32 -1.84 -13.75
CA VAL A 272 7.71 -2.28 -13.91
C VAL A 272 8.61 -1.10 -14.24
N ASP A 273 8.20 -0.28 -15.19
CA ASP A 273 8.98 0.89 -15.63
C ASP A 273 9.08 1.94 -14.53
N SER A 274 7.95 2.28 -13.90
CA SER A 274 7.94 3.29 -12.83
C SER A 274 8.77 2.87 -11.62
N GLN A 275 8.67 1.61 -11.21
CA GLN A 275 9.46 1.08 -10.10
C GLN A 275 10.96 0.99 -10.45
N ALA A 276 11.30 0.72 -11.71
CA ALA A 276 12.68 0.79 -12.21
C ALA A 276 13.25 2.21 -12.12
N LEU A 277 12.49 3.21 -12.56
CA LEU A 277 12.89 4.62 -12.47
C LEU A 277 12.99 5.11 -11.02
N ILE A 278 12.11 4.65 -10.13
CA ILE A 278 12.21 4.94 -8.70
C ILE A 278 13.47 4.30 -8.11
N GLN A 279 13.78 3.05 -8.48
CA GLN A 279 15.01 2.37 -8.05
C GLN A 279 16.24 3.13 -8.51
N LEU A 280 16.28 3.50 -9.78
CA LEU A 280 17.36 4.30 -10.36
C LEU A 280 17.57 5.60 -9.60
N SER A 281 16.49 6.33 -9.34
CA SER A 281 16.53 7.62 -8.65
C SER A 281 17.00 7.49 -7.21
N ARG A 282 16.34 6.62 -6.43
CA ARG A 282 16.60 6.52 -4.98
C ARG A 282 17.91 5.85 -4.64
N THR A 283 18.27 4.81 -5.39
CA THR A 283 19.48 4.04 -5.07
C THR A 283 20.72 4.66 -5.66
N TYR A 284 20.65 5.13 -6.90
CA TYR A 284 21.83 5.60 -7.61
C TYR A 284 21.92 7.13 -7.64
N CYS A 285 20.87 7.85 -8.08
CA CYS A 285 20.96 9.29 -8.28
C CYS A 285 21.00 10.08 -6.97
N GLU A 286 20.17 9.74 -5.98
CA GLU A 286 20.15 10.44 -4.68
C GLU A 286 21.47 10.24 -3.90
N ASN A 287 22.14 9.09 -4.11
CA ASN A 287 23.39 8.75 -3.45
C ASN A 287 24.65 9.05 -4.29
N ASN A 288 24.52 9.70 -5.44
CA ASN A 288 25.63 10.01 -6.34
C ASN A 288 26.45 8.79 -6.82
N LEU A 289 25.83 7.62 -6.94
CA LEU A 289 26.46 6.35 -7.31
C LEU A 289 26.49 6.14 -8.84
N CYS A 290 26.86 7.16 -9.61
CA CYS A 290 26.86 7.11 -11.06
C CYS A 290 27.82 6.03 -11.62
N GLU A 291 29.01 5.88 -11.06
CA GLU A 291 30.03 4.91 -11.50
C GLU A 291 29.55 3.45 -11.36
N SER A 292 28.72 3.17 -10.35
CA SER A 292 28.10 1.87 -10.13
C SER A 292 26.75 1.70 -10.81
N CYS A 293 26.21 2.79 -11.39
CA CYS A 293 24.90 2.82 -12.02
C CYS A 293 24.88 1.96 -13.30
N ILE A 294 23.82 1.18 -13.44
CA ILE A 294 23.64 0.30 -14.59
C ILE A 294 23.59 1.06 -15.94
N ILE A 295 23.15 2.33 -15.95
CA ILE A 295 23.16 3.16 -17.18
C ILE A 295 24.59 3.36 -17.68
N HIS A 296 25.55 3.60 -16.79
CA HIS A 296 26.96 3.75 -17.16
C HIS A 296 27.66 2.42 -17.52
N ARG A 297 27.06 1.30 -17.13
CA ARG A 297 27.59 -0.05 -17.41
C ARG A 297 26.86 -0.77 -18.53
N ILE A 298 26.00 -0.07 -19.30
CA ILE A 298 25.10 -0.71 -20.25
C ILE A 298 25.85 -1.38 -21.40
N ASP A 299 27.06 -0.92 -21.72
CA ASP A 299 27.93 -1.56 -22.73
C ASP A 299 28.43 -2.96 -22.28
N SER A 300 28.33 -3.28 -20.99
CA SER A 300 28.63 -4.59 -20.44
C SER A 300 27.41 -5.54 -20.43
N ILE A 301 26.23 -5.07 -20.87
CA ILE A 301 25.02 -5.88 -21.07
C ILE A 301 24.95 -6.25 -22.57
N ARG A 302 25.94 -6.96 -23.04
CA ARG A 302 25.93 -7.65 -24.35
C ARG A 302 25.46 -9.09 -24.18
#